data_57de88c9a2bcf1f99e6b4a74f3e16300
#
_entry.id   57de88c9a2bcf1f99e6b4a74f3e16300
#
_cell.length_a   1.000
_cell.length_b   1.000
_cell.length_c   1.000
_cell.angle_alpha   90.00
_cell.angle_beta   90.00
_cell.angle_gamma   90.00
#
_symmetry.space_group_name_H-M   'P 1'
#
loop_
_entity.id
_entity.type
_entity.pdbx_description
1 polymer ?
#
loop_
_entity_poly.entity_id
_entity_poly.type
_entity_poly.pdbx_seq_one_letter_code
_entity_poly.pdbx_strand_id
1 'polypeptide(L)'
;MTQTKINADAIRAMKVRGEKIAALTAYDFPMAKLLDEAGIPIILVGDSLGMVVLGYPDTTHVTMAEMEHHVRAAARAKPCALLGADMPYRSYETPETAVKNAKRLAAVGAEFVKAEGGREIIGQVRAIITAGIPFCGHLGMLPQHVLEEGGKYHIKGRDDAGRMKLFDDAAALADAGAFAIVLEIVTPPVAKELTKALSIPTIGIGSGQDCDGQILVTPDLIGMFPWFTPRFVKPKVYCAAEIKSAVAAWKNFVQSPGGAQ
;
A
#
# COMPACT_ATOMS: atom_id res chain seq x y z
N MET A 1 -20.16 11.10 16.33
CA MET A 1 -20.83 10.44 15.17
C MET A 1 -20.11 9.13 14.93
N THR A 2 -20.83 8.01 14.92
CA THR A 2 -20.24 6.70 14.57
C THR A 2 -19.87 6.73 13.09
N GLN A 3 -18.59 6.66 12.79
CA GLN A 3 -18.06 6.63 11.43
C GLN A 3 -18.54 5.32 10.76
N THR A 4 -19.13 5.41 9.58
CA THR A 4 -19.61 4.21 8.84
C THR A 4 -18.42 3.43 8.30
N LYS A 5 -18.45 2.10 8.44
CA LYS A 5 -17.43 1.21 7.89
C LYS A 5 -17.32 1.35 6.37
N ILE A 6 -16.11 1.58 5.88
CA ILE A 6 -15.79 1.68 4.45
C ILE A 6 -15.48 0.29 3.88
N ASN A 7 -16.05 -0.04 2.73
CA ASN A 7 -15.79 -1.27 1.98
C ASN A 7 -15.31 -0.94 0.54
N ALA A 8 -14.98 -1.97 -0.23
CA ALA A 8 -14.51 -1.82 -1.61
C ALA A 8 -15.51 -1.08 -2.52
N ASP A 9 -16.82 -1.28 -2.33
CA ASP A 9 -17.84 -0.59 -3.13
C ASP A 9 -17.93 0.89 -2.77
N ALA A 10 -17.76 1.24 -1.49
CA ALA A 10 -17.68 2.63 -1.07
C ALA A 10 -16.47 3.36 -1.72
N ILE A 11 -15.32 2.67 -1.86
CA ILE A 11 -14.16 3.21 -2.57
C ILE A 11 -14.44 3.42 -4.06
N ARG A 12 -15.08 2.45 -4.73
CA ARG A 12 -15.54 2.63 -6.13
C ARG A 12 -16.47 3.83 -6.27
N ALA A 13 -17.42 3.99 -5.34
CA ALA A 13 -18.37 5.08 -5.34
C ALA A 13 -17.70 6.45 -5.16
N MET A 14 -16.56 6.56 -4.48
CA MET A 14 -15.79 7.81 -4.38
C MET A 14 -15.33 8.29 -5.77
N LYS A 15 -14.83 7.39 -6.63
CA LYS A 15 -14.48 7.76 -8.02
C LYS A 15 -15.68 8.31 -8.77
N VAL A 16 -16.84 7.63 -8.68
CA VAL A 16 -18.07 8.07 -9.36
C VAL A 16 -18.50 9.48 -8.92
N ARG A 17 -18.28 9.83 -7.64
CA ARG A 17 -18.58 11.16 -7.09
C ARG A 17 -17.47 12.19 -7.34
N GLY A 18 -16.34 11.79 -7.94
CA GLY A 18 -15.17 12.67 -8.12
C GLY A 18 -14.42 12.98 -6.82
N GLU A 19 -14.63 12.21 -5.79
CA GLU A 19 -13.96 12.36 -4.49
C GLU A 19 -12.56 11.75 -4.54
N LYS A 20 -11.56 12.48 -4.01
CA LYS A 20 -10.18 11.97 -3.96
C LYS A 20 -9.99 10.98 -2.82
N ILE A 21 -9.31 9.87 -3.12
CA ILE A 21 -9.09 8.77 -2.21
C ILE A 21 -7.68 8.91 -1.61
N ALA A 22 -7.62 9.19 -0.31
CA ALA A 22 -6.34 9.14 0.41
C ALA A 22 -6.10 7.73 0.96
N ALA A 23 -4.90 7.21 0.79
CA ALA A 23 -4.49 5.93 1.33
C ALA A 23 -3.13 6.05 2.02
N LEU A 24 -2.95 5.34 3.12
CA LEU A 24 -1.69 5.30 3.86
C LEU A 24 -1.41 3.89 4.37
N THR A 25 -0.12 3.58 4.59
CA THR A 25 0.26 2.31 5.19
C THR A 25 0.20 2.37 6.71
N ALA A 26 -0.15 1.24 7.35
CA ALA A 26 0.02 1.05 8.78
C ALA A 26 0.49 -0.39 9.06
N TYR A 27 1.36 -0.56 10.03
CA TYR A 27 1.97 -1.86 10.34
C TYR A 27 1.69 -2.35 11.75
N ASP A 28 0.95 -1.55 12.54
CA ASP A 28 0.65 -1.82 13.94
C ASP A 28 -0.68 -1.20 14.38
N PHE A 29 -1.08 -1.51 15.62
CA PHE A 29 -2.30 -0.99 16.22
C PHE A 29 -2.32 0.55 16.35
N PRO A 30 -1.30 1.21 16.95
CA PRO A 30 -1.38 2.65 17.17
C PRO A 30 -1.42 3.44 15.86
N MET A 31 -0.63 3.06 14.86
CA MET A 31 -0.68 3.75 13.57
C MET A 31 -2.01 3.55 12.86
N ALA A 32 -2.53 2.32 12.80
CA ALA A 32 -3.85 2.06 12.21
C ALA A 32 -4.95 2.86 12.90
N LYS A 33 -4.89 2.99 14.23
CA LYS A 33 -5.84 3.77 15.02
C LYS A 33 -5.77 5.25 14.69
N LEU A 34 -4.57 5.83 14.64
CA LEU A 34 -4.36 7.25 14.31
C LEU A 34 -4.83 7.59 12.89
N LEU A 35 -4.55 6.73 11.91
CA LEU A 35 -4.98 6.95 10.53
C LEU A 35 -6.51 6.88 10.39
N ASP A 36 -7.15 5.94 11.08
CA ASP A 36 -8.60 5.82 11.10
C ASP A 36 -9.27 7.04 11.74
N GLU A 37 -8.76 7.50 12.88
CA GLU A 37 -9.22 8.73 13.55
C GLU A 37 -9.01 9.99 12.70
N ALA A 38 -7.96 9.99 11.85
CA ALA A 38 -7.72 11.05 10.88
C ALA A 38 -8.63 10.97 9.64
N GLY A 39 -9.48 9.95 9.52
CA GLY A 39 -10.44 9.79 8.43
C GLY A 39 -9.86 9.26 7.12
N ILE A 40 -8.72 8.55 7.16
CA ILE A 40 -8.15 7.89 5.98
C ILE A 40 -9.06 6.75 5.53
N PRO A 41 -9.57 6.76 4.26
CA PRO A 41 -10.51 5.74 3.80
C PRO A 41 -9.89 4.36 3.50
N ILE A 42 -8.60 4.30 3.17
CA ILE A 42 -7.86 3.05 2.92
C ILE A 42 -6.61 3.00 3.78
N ILE A 43 -6.48 1.95 4.57
CA ILE A 43 -5.27 1.61 5.32
C ILE A 43 -4.70 0.32 4.74
N LEU A 44 -3.43 0.34 4.35
CA LEU A 44 -2.75 -0.82 3.77
C LEU A 44 -1.63 -1.31 4.70
N VAL A 45 -1.65 -2.57 5.04
CA VAL A 45 -0.46 -3.26 5.55
C VAL A 45 0.36 -3.68 4.35
N GLY A 46 1.30 -2.81 3.95
CA GLY A 46 2.14 -3.01 2.78
C GLY A 46 3.37 -3.86 3.10
N ASP A 47 3.88 -4.61 2.12
CA ASP A 47 5.16 -5.33 2.25
C ASP A 47 6.38 -4.38 2.35
N SER A 48 6.19 -3.09 2.11
CA SER A 48 7.12 -2.01 2.48
C SER A 48 7.54 -2.07 3.97
N LEU A 49 6.75 -2.76 4.84
CA LEU A 49 7.16 -3.06 6.21
C LEU A 49 8.53 -3.75 6.28
N GLY A 50 8.89 -4.55 5.29
CA GLY A 50 10.21 -5.17 5.19
C GLY A 50 11.32 -4.15 5.34
N MET A 51 11.21 -3.04 4.61
CA MET A 51 12.24 -1.99 4.59
C MET A 51 12.11 -1.04 5.80
N VAL A 52 10.91 -0.53 6.08
CA VAL A 52 10.73 0.59 7.03
C VAL A 52 10.47 0.13 8.47
N VAL A 53 10.20 -1.15 8.70
CA VAL A 53 9.95 -1.73 10.03
C VAL A 53 10.95 -2.82 10.37
N LEU A 54 11.18 -3.78 9.45
CA LEU A 54 12.01 -4.95 9.70
C LEU A 54 13.48 -4.75 9.32
N GLY A 55 13.80 -3.69 8.55
CA GLY A 55 15.17 -3.36 8.14
C GLY A 55 15.72 -4.26 7.04
N TYR A 56 14.87 -4.91 6.25
CA TYR A 56 15.27 -5.66 5.06
C TYR A 56 15.73 -4.72 3.94
N PRO A 57 16.59 -5.18 3.03
CA PRO A 57 17.09 -4.36 1.93
C PRO A 57 16.01 -4.04 0.90
N ASP A 58 15.00 -4.91 0.75
CA ASP A 58 13.87 -4.79 -0.17
C ASP A 58 12.65 -5.60 0.32
N THR A 59 11.55 -5.54 -0.43
CA THR A 59 10.28 -6.18 -0.07
C THR A 59 10.27 -7.70 -0.31
N THR A 60 11.20 -8.25 -1.08
CA THR A 60 11.22 -9.68 -1.47
C THR A 60 11.49 -10.63 -0.31
N HIS A 61 12.00 -10.12 0.80
CA HIS A 61 12.30 -10.89 2.01
C HIS A 61 11.11 -11.06 2.94
N VAL A 62 10.03 -10.30 2.72
CA VAL A 62 8.85 -10.34 3.59
C VAL A 62 8.10 -11.66 3.43
N THR A 63 7.82 -12.30 4.55
CA THR A 63 7.12 -13.58 4.60
C THR A 63 5.63 -13.43 4.86
N MET A 64 4.84 -14.45 4.52
CA MET A 64 3.42 -14.52 4.89
C MET A 64 3.19 -14.44 6.40
N ALA A 65 4.10 -15.00 7.22
CA ALA A 65 3.97 -14.97 8.68
C ALA A 65 4.13 -13.55 9.24
N GLU A 66 5.05 -12.77 8.69
CA GLU A 66 5.25 -11.36 9.04
C GLU A 66 4.04 -10.53 8.60
N MET A 67 3.55 -10.73 7.37
CA MET A 67 2.33 -10.05 6.91
C MET A 67 1.14 -10.34 7.82
N GLU A 68 0.89 -11.60 8.18
CA GLU A 68 -0.18 -11.98 9.11
C GLU A 68 0.00 -11.33 10.50
N HIS A 69 1.23 -11.24 11.00
CA HIS A 69 1.52 -10.59 12.27
C HIS A 69 1.11 -9.12 12.25
N HIS A 70 1.56 -8.38 11.25
CA HIS A 70 1.30 -6.96 11.11
C HIS A 70 -0.16 -6.65 10.76
N VAL A 71 -0.80 -7.46 9.90
CA VAL A 71 -2.24 -7.34 9.61
C VAL A 71 -3.06 -7.53 10.88
N ARG A 72 -2.76 -8.56 11.67
CA ARG A 72 -3.44 -8.83 12.94
C ARG A 72 -3.27 -7.67 13.94
N ALA A 73 -2.09 -7.05 13.97
CA ALA A 73 -1.83 -5.89 14.82
C ALA A 73 -2.67 -4.68 14.39
N ALA A 74 -2.68 -4.33 13.11
CA ALA A 74 -3.46 -3.23 12.55
C ALA A 74 -4.98 -3.48 12.71
N ALA A 75 -5.45 -4.70 12.45
CA ALA A 75 -6.87 -5.07 12.55
C ALA A 75 -7.44 -4.95 13.97
N ARG A 76 -6.61 -5.04 15.02
CA ARG A 76 -7.04 -4.80 16.41
C ARG A 76 -7.52 -3.37 16.66
N ALA A 77 -7.14 -2.42 15.83
CA ALA A 77 -7.66 -1.05 15.88
C ALA A 77 -9.13 -0.99 15.48
N LYS A 78 -9.67 -2.04 14.83
CA LYS A 78 -11.05 -2.10 14.29
C LYS A 78 -11.39 -0.86 13.46
N PRO A 79 -10.57 -0.52 12.45
CA PRO A 79 -10.72 0.73 11.72
C PRO A 79 -12.07 0.76 10.97
N CYS A 80 -12.66 1.94 10.87
CA CYS A 80 -13.73 2.22 9.91
C CYS A 80 -13.21 2.29 8.48
N ALA A 81 -11.96 2.63 8.30
CA ALA A 81 -11.24 2.54 7.03
C ALA A 81 -11.24 1.12 6.47
N LEU A 82 -11.19 0.98 5.15
CA LEU A 82 -10.98 -0.30 4.47
C LEU A 82 -9.53 -0.77 4.71
N LEU A 83 -9.35 -1.84 5.49
CA LEU A 83 -8.03 -2.40 5.82
C LEU A 83 -7.61 -3.45 4.80
N GLY A 84 -6.49 -3.24 4.13
CA GLY A 84 -5.92 -4.19 3.18
C GLY A 84 -4.56 -4.73 3.56
N ALA A 85 -4.13 -5.75 2.82
CA ALA A 85 -2.82 -6.34 2.97
C ALA A 85 -2.18 -6.66 1.61
N ASP A 86 -0.87 -6.43 1.50
CA ASP A 86 -0.11 -6.96 0.37
C ASP A 86 0.05 -8.46 0.49
N MET A 87 -0.05 -9.14 -0.64
CA MET A 87 0.42 -10.49 -0.79
C MET A 87 1.94 -10.44 -1.04
N PRO A 88 2.78 -10.95 -0.13
CA PRO A 88 4.22 -10.83 -0.27
C PRO A 88 4.75 -11.63 -1.46
N TYR A 89 5.97 -11.31 -1.88
CA TYR A 89 6.64 -11.94 -3.00
C TYR A 89 6.51 -13.47 -2.97
N ARG A 90 6.21 -14.09 -4.11
CA ARG A 90 5.97 -15.54 -4.29
C ARG A 90 4.81 -16.16 -3.50
N SER A 91 3.96 -15.36 -2.88
CA SER A 91 2.82 -15.89 -2.14
C SER A 91 1.58 -16.16 -3.02
N TYR A 92 1.65 -15.84 -4.32
CA TYR A 92 0.53 -15.94 -5.28
C TYR A 92 0.96 -16.49 -6.65
N GLU A 93 1.94 -17.40 -6.68
CA GLU A 93 2.47 -17.98 -7.94
C GLU A 93 1.43 -18.81 -8.71
N THR A 94 0.49 -19.46 -8.01
CA THR A 94 -0.65 -20.19 -8.63
C THR A 94 -1.98 -19.70 -8.05
N PRO A 95 -3.12 -19.89 -8.78
CA PRO A 95 -4.43 -19.53 -8.25
C PRO A 95 -4.75 -20.17 -6.90
N GLU A 96 -4.38 -21.43 -6.71
CA GLU A 96 -4.61 -22.17 -5.46
C GLU A 96 -3.81 -21.58 -4.30
N THR A 97 -2.52 -21.30 -4.54
CA THR A 97 -1.63 -20.66 -3.55
C THR A 97 -2.12 -19.26 -3.23
N ALA A 98 -2.52 -18.48 -4.24
CA ALA A 98 -3.06 -17.14 -4.09
C ALA A 98 -4.31 -17.12 -3.21
N VAL A 99 -5.29 -17.98 -3.48
CA VAL A 99 -6.51 -18.11 -2.66
C VAL A 99 -6.19 -18.53 -1.24
N LYS A 100 -5.33 -19.54 -1.06
CA LYS A 100 -4.90 -20.01 0.26
C LYS A 100 -4.32 -18.88 1.09
N ASN A 101 -3.39 -18.11 0.52
CA ASN A 101 -2.70 -17.04 1.23
C ASN A 101 -3.59 -15.79 1.41
N ALA A 102 -4.43 -15.45 0.44
CA ALA A 102 -5.43 -14.39 0.61
C ALA A 102 -6.40 -14.69 1.77
N LYS A 103 -6.86 -15.93 1.88
CA LYS A 103 -7.71 -16.39 3.02
C LYS A 103 -6.99 -16.30 4.36
N ARG A 104 -5.67 -16.56 4.41
CA ARG A 104 -4.87 -16.40 5.63
C ARG A 104 -4.83 -14.94 6.07
N LEU A 105 -4.60 -14.01 5.13
CA LEU A 105 -4.63 -12.58 5.41
C LEU A 105 -6.02 -12.10 5.84
N ALA A 106 -7.08 -12.56 5.17
CA ALA A 106 -8.45 -12.26 5.56
C ALA A 106 -8.80 -12.79 6.95
N ALA A 107 -8.35 -13.99 7.32
CA ALA A 107 -8.59 -14.59 8.63
C ALA A 107 -7.96 -13.80 9.79
N VAL A 108 -6.94 -13.00 9.53
CA VAL A 108 -6.31 -12.13 10.53
C VAL A 108 -6.75 -10.66 10.45
N GLY A 109 -7.71 -10.34 9.55
CA GLY A 109 -8.42 -9.07 9.52
C GLY A 109 -8.21 -8.21 8.28
N ALA A 110 -7.52 -8.68 7.23
CA ALA A 110 -7.51 -7.99 5.96
C ALA A 110 -8.88 -8.09 5.27
N GLU A 111 -9.38 -6.99 4.74
CA GLU A 111 -10.69 -6.91 4.06
C GLU A 111 -10.51 -6.87 2.54
N PHE A 112 -9.32 -6.67 2.06
CA PHE A 112 -8.89 -6.87 0.67
C PHE A 112 -7.42 -7.27 0.64
N VAL A 113 -7.00 -7.83 -0.49
CA VAL A 113 -5.58 -8.08 -0.74
C VAL A 113 -5.09 -7.32 -1.97
N LYS A 114 -3.79 -6.96 -1.99
CA LYS A 114 -3.12 -6.37 -3.15
C LYS A 114 -2.01 -7.31 -3.62
N ALA A 115 -1.82 -7.42 -4.93
CA ALA A 115 -0.69 -8.13 -5.52
C ALA A 115 -0.17 -7.41 -6.76
N GLU A 116 1.09 -7.60 -7.05
CA GLU A 116 1.80 -7.01 -8.18
C GLU A 116 1.68 -7.88 -9.43
N GLY A 117 1.40 -7.24 -10.57
CA GLY A 117 1.28 -7.89 -11.86
C GLY A 117 0.01 -7.50 -12.61
N GLY A 118 0.00 -7.81 -13.89
CA GLY A 118 -1.07 -7.52 -14.84
C GLY A 118 -1.73 -8.79 -15.37
N ARG A 119 -1.69 -8.95 -16.71
CA ARG A 119 -2.35 -10.08 -17.40
C ARG A 119 -1.84 -11.44 -16.95
N GLU A 120 -0.58 -11.54 -16.56
CA GLU A 120 0.07 -12.77 -16.11
C GLU A 120 -0.51 -13.34 -14.81
N ILE A 121 -1.15 -12.52 -13.97
CA ILE A 121 -1.75 -12.97 -12.71
C ILE A 121 -3.29 -13.02 -12.74
N ILE A 122 -3.93 -12.87 -13.89
CA ILE A 122 -5.42 -12.79 -13.97
C ILE A 122 -6.09 -14.06 -13.45
N GLY A 123 -5.47 -15.23 -13.59
CA GLY A 123 -5.98 -16.47 -13.01
C GLY A 123 -6.08 -16.39 -11.49
N GLN A 124 -5.04 -15.89 -10.85
CA GLN A 124 -4.97 -15.65 -9.40
C GLN A 124 -6.00 -14.61 -8.95
N VAL A 125 -6.09 -13.49 -9.67
CA VAL A 125 -7.04 -12.40 -9.38
C VAL A 125 -8.48 -12.92 -9.38
N ARG A 126 -8.88 -13.62 -10.43
CA ARG A 126 -10.23 -14.21 -10.54
C ARG A 126 -10.50 -15.21 -9.45
N ALA A 127 -9.54 -16.06 -9.11
CA ALA A 127 -9.67 -17.06 -8.05
C ALA A 127 -9.87 -16.40 -6.67
N ILE A 128 -9.09 -15.36 -6.34
CA ILE A 128 -9.21 -14.60 -5.09
C ILE A 128 -10.59 -13.94 -5.00
N ILE A 129 -11.03 -13.26 -6.07
CA ILE A 129 -12.33 -12.58 -6.10
C ILE A 129 -13.48 -13.57 -5.99
N THR A 130 -13.40 -14.73 -6.70
CA THR A 130 -14.38 -15.80 -6.60
C THR A 130 -14.45 -16.41 -5.19
N ALA A 131 -13.34 -16.37 -4.45
CA ALA A 131 -13.31 -16.78 -3.05
C ALA A 131 -13.91 -15.73 -2.08
N GLY A 132 -14.47 -14.62 -2.61
CA GLY A 132 -15.15 -13.57 -1.84
C GLY A 132 -14.21 -12.51 -1.24
N ILE A 133 -12.95 -12.44 -1.66
CA ILE A 133 -11.98 -11.47 -1.15
C ILE A 133 -11.79 -10.36 -2.20
N PRO A 134 -12.08 -9.08 -1.87
CA PRO A 134 -11.82 -7.95 -2.75
C PRO A 134 -10.34 -7.86 -3.12
N PHE A 135 -10.05 -7.50 -4.37
CA PHE A 135 -8.69 -7.45 -4.90
C PHE A 135 -8.35 -6.05 -5.43
N CYS A 136 -7.18 -5.54 -5.04
CA CYS A 136 -6.56 -4.34 -5.58
C CYS A 136 -5.37 -4.73 -6.46
N GLY A 137 -5.33 -4.27 -7.71
CA GLY A 137 -4.19 -4.48 -8.60
C GLY A 137 -3.02 -3.54 -8.24
N HIS A 138 -1.81 -3.90 -8.71
CA HIS A 138 -0.64 -3.03 -8.62
C HIS A 138 0.14 -3.09 -9.92
N LEU A 139 0.24 -1.96 -10.61
CA LEU A 139 0.91 -1.80 -11.90
C LEU A 139 1.94 -0.66 -11.86
N GLY A 140 2.79 -0.65 -12.86
CA GLY A 140 3.87 0.32 -12.97
C GLY A 140 5.19 -0.29 -12.53
N MET A 141 5.93 0.39 -11.68
CA MET A 141 7.08 -0.17 -10.98
C MET A 141 6.56 -1.17 -9.93
N LEU A 142 7.16 -2.34 -9.91
CA LEU A 142 6.76 -3.44 -9.05
C LEU A 142 7.93 -3.75 -8.10
N PRO A 143 7.86 -3.33 -6.81
CA PRO A 143 8.94 -3.54 -5.84
C PRO A 143 9.37 -5.00 -5.68
N GLN A 144 8.43 -5.94 -5.76
CA GLN A 144 8.71 -7.38 -5.66
C GLN A 144 9.52 -7.92 -6.85
N HIS A 145 9.51 -7.22 -8.00
CA HIS A 145 10.24 -7.59 -9.21
C HIS A 145 11.52 -6.76 -9.42
N VAL A 146 11.88 -5.90 -8.46
CA VAL A 146 13.02 -4.99 -8.60
C VAL A 146 14.34 -5.71 -8.87
N LEU A 147 14.55 -6.90 -8.30
CA LEU A 147 15.76 -7.70 -8.53
C LEU A 147 15.83 -8.22 -9.97
N GLU A 148 14.70 -8.57 -10.55
CA GLU A 148 14.59 -9.01 -11.96
C GLU A 148 14.89 -7.86 -12.93
N GLU A 149 14.63 -6.61 -12.50
CA GLU A 149 14.93 -5.38 -13.23
C GLU A 149 16.34 -4.81 -12.94
N GLY A 150 17.24 -5.60 -12.37
CA GLY A 150 18.62 -5.20 -12.10
C GLY A 150 18.79 -4.32 -10.84
N GLY A 151 17.88 -4.42 -9.88
CA GLY A 151 17.97 -3.73 -8.59
C GLY A 151 17.70 -2.23 -8.65
N LYS A 152 17.04 -1.73 -9.69
CA LYS A 152 16.77 -0.31 -9.88
C LYS A 152 15.28 -0.05 -10.15
N TYR A 153 14.79 1.04 -9.59
CA TYR A 153 13.43 1.53 -9.86
C TYR A 153 13.39 2.30 -11.18
N HIS A 154 12.55 1.84 -12.10
CA HIS A 154 12.39 2.46 -13.42
C HIS A 154 10.99 3.06 -13.57
N ILE A 155 10.94 4.30 -14.09
CA ILE A 155 9.66 4.92 -14.45
C ILE A 155 9.04 4.15 -15.63
N LYS A 156 7.78 3.76 -15.50
CA LYS A 156 7.05 2.99 -16.51
C LYS A 156 6.18 3.88 -17.42
N GLY A 157 5.87 3.38 -18.61
CA GLY A 157 5.06 4.11 -19.59
C GLY A 157 5.80 5.25 -20.29
N ARG A 158 7.13 5.13 -20.50
CA ARG A 158 7.94 6.13 -21.20
C ARG A 158 7.85 6.04 -22.72
N ASP A 159 7.59 4.86 -23.22
CA ASP A 159 7.46 4.55 -24.64
C ASP A 159 6.09 3.93 -24.95
N ASP A 160 5.78 3.80 -26.24
CA ASP A 160 4.48 3.29 -26.68
C ASP A 160 4.24 1.85 -26.25
N ALA A 161 5.27 1.01 -26.25
CA ALA A 161 5.15 -0.39 -25.84
C ALA A 161 4.83 -0.51 -24.34
N GLY A 162 5.56 0.21 -23.50
CA GLY A 162 5.31 0.27 -22.06
C GLY A 162 3.95 0.89 -21.72
N ARG A 163 3.54 1.93 -22.50
CA ARG A 163 2.21 2.51 -22.38
C ARG A 163 1.13 1.49 -22.74
N MET A 164 1.22 0.83 -23.89
CA MET A 164 0.25 -0.19 -24.32
C MET A 164 0.14 -1.33 -23.31
N LYS A 165 1.28 -1.85 -22.84
CA LYS A 165 1.28 -2.89 -21.80
C LYS A 165 0.51 -2.47 -20.56
N LEU A 166 0.71 -1.25 -20.05
CA LEU A 166 0.00 -0.74 -18.88
C LEU A 166 -1.52 -0.66 -19.10
N PHE A 167 -1.96 -0.24 -20.30
CA PHE A 167 -3.39 -0.20 -20.64
C PHE A 167 -4.00 -1.59 -20.71
N ASP A 168 -3.31 -2.54 -21.36
CA ASP A 168 -3.78 -3.91 -21.48
C ASP A 168 -3.88 -4.60 -20.11
N ASP A 169 -2.87 -4.39 -19.25
CA ASP A 169 -2.83 -4.95 -17.90
C ASP A 169 -3.92 -4.35 -17.01
N ALA A 170 -4.10 -3.04 -17.08
CA ALA A 170 -5.12 -2.34 -16.29
C ALA A 170 -6.55 -2.73 -16.70
N ALA A 171 -6.80 -2.85 -18.01
CA ALA A 171 -8.09 -3.33 -18.53
C ALA A 171 -8.36 -4.77 -18.06
N ALA A 172 -7.36 -5.66 -18.17
CA ALA A 172 -7.51 -7.05 -17.74
C ALA A 172 -7.80 -7.19 -16.23
N LEU A 173 -7.16 -6.39 -15.39
CA LEU A 173 -7.43 -6.35 -13.94
C LEU A 173 -8.84 -5.85 -13.65
N ALA A 174 -9.29 -4.78 -14.32
CA ALA A 174 -10.63 -4.25 -14.17
C ALA A 174 -11.70 -5.27 -14.60
N ASP A 175 -11.51 -5.92 -15.76
CA ASP A 175 -12.39 -6.96 -16.28
C ASP A 175 -12.40 -8.24 -15.39
N ALA A 176 -11.31 -8.52 -14.71
CA ALA A 176 -11.24 -9.61 -13.74
C ALA A 176 -11.99 -9.28 -12.43
N GLY A 177 -12.40 -8.03 -12.21
CA GLY A 177 -13.19 -7.58 -11.06
C GLY A 177 -12.38 -6.92 -9.94
N ALA A 178 -11.13 -6.49 -10.19
CA ALA A 178 -10.40 -5.67 -9.23
C ALA A 178 -11.22 -4.42 -8.85
N PHE A 179 -11.22 -4.01 -7.58
CA PHE A 179 -11.99 -2.84 -7.16
C PHE A 179 -11.21 -1.53 -7.34
N ALA A 180 -9.89 -1.59 -7.38
CA ALA A 180 -8.98 -0.47 -7.58
C ALA A 180 -7.64 -0.97 -8.14
N ILE A 181 -6.81 -0.06 -8.65
CA ILE A 181 -5.44 -0.34 -9.11
C ILE A 181 -4.50 0.71 -8.53
N VAL A 182 -3.42 0.26 -7.89
CA VAL A 182 -2.27 1.13 -7.55
C VAL A 182 -1.44 1.32 -8.82
N LEU A 183 -1.06 2.57 -9.10
CA LEU A 183 -0.13 2.94 -10.18
C LEU A 183 1.14 3.51 -9.54
N GLU A 184 2.24 2.74 -9.56
CA GLU A 184 3.50 3.15 -8.96
C GLU A 184 4.52 3.57 -10.00
N ILE A 185 5.06 4.79 -9.84
CA ILE A 185 6.11 5.37 -10.68
C ILE A 185 5.80 5.23 -12.20
N VAL A 186 4.54 5.46 -12.58
CA VAL A 186 4.08 5.59 -13.96
C VAL A 186 4.22 7.05 -14.39
N THR A 187 4.58 7.30 -15.66
CA THR A 187 4.61 8.68 -16.17
C THR A 187 3.27 9.39 -15.96
N PRO A 188 3.23 10.65 -15.48
CA PRO A 188 1.98 11.34 -15.19
C PRO A 188 0.97 11.40 -16.34
N PRO A 189 1.38 11.62 -17.62
CA PRO A 189 0.43 11.58 -18.74
C PRO A 189 -0.26 10.21 -18.87
N VAL A 190 0.48 9.10 -18.77
CA VAL A 190 -0.06 7.74 -18.90
C VAL A 190 -0.97 7.41 -17.70
N ALA A 191 -0.56 7.76 -16.48
CA ALA A 191 -1.39 7.58 -15.29
C ALA A 191 -2.73 8.35 -15.42
N LYS A 192 -2.70 9.58 -15.93
CA LYS A 192 -3.91 10.39 -16.22
C LYS A 192 -4.82 9.73 -17.24
N GLU A 193 -4.26 9.23 -18.34
CA GLU A 193 -5.03 8.55 -19.37
C GLU A 193 -5.67 7.26 -18.85
N LEU A 194 -4.92 6.43 -18.12
CA LEU A 194 -5.42 5.22 -17.45
C LEU A 194 -6.58 5.54 -16.50
N THR A 195 -6.42 6.60 -15.69
CA THR A 195 -7.44 7.03 -14.74
C THR A 195 -8.76 7.39 -15.43
N LYS A 196 -8.67 8.02 -16.60
CA LYS A 196 -9.87 8.37 -17.40
C LYS A 196 -10.49 7.16 -18.10
N ALA A 197 -9.66 6.21 -18.54
CA ALA A 197 -10.12 5.05 -19.31
C ALA A 197 -10.79 3.97 -18.42
N LEU A 198 -10.37 3.86 -17.16
CA LEU A 198 -10.85 2.82 -16.26
C LEU A 198 -12.13 3.23 -15.54
N SER A 199 -13.03 2.27 -15.34
CA SER A 199 -14.23 2.43 -14.49
C SER A 199 -13.96 2.31 -13.00
N ILE A 200 -12.84 1.68 -12.62
CA ILE A 200 -12.40 1.49 -11.23
C ILE A 200 -11.38 2.55 -10.82
N PRO A 201 -11.27 2.87 -9.51
CA PRO A 201 -10.31 3.85 -9.02
C PRO A 201 -8.86 3.49 -9.31
N THR A 202 -8.06 4.50 -9.67
CA THR A 202 -6.60 4.45 -9.70
C THR A 202 -6.02 5.17 -8.49
N ILE A 203 -5.08 4.56 -7.81
CA ILE A 203 -4.39 5.11 -6.63
C ILE A 203 -2.92 5.30 -6.98
N GLY A 204 -2.48 6.55 -7.12
CA GLY A 204 -1.12 6.86 -7.54
C GLY A 204 -0.12 6.85 -6.39
N ILE A 205 1.11 6.41 -6.68
CA ILE A 205 2.30 6.65 -5.86
C ILE A 205 3.46 7.00 -6.80
N GLY A 206 3.95 8.23 -6.73
CA GLY A 206 4.96 8.72 -7.65
C GLY A 206 4.51 8.83 -9.11
N SER A 207 3.19 8.80 -9.40
CA SER A 207 2.60 8.78 -10.75
C SER A 207 1.86 10.07 -11.13
N GLY A 208 2.14 11.17 -10.44
CA GLY A 208 1.46 12.46 -10.64
C GLY A 208 0.15 12.57 -9.84
N GLN A 209 -0.55 13.70 -10.04
CA GLN A 209 -1.73 14.07 -9.22
C GLN A 209 -3.08 13.71 -9.85
N ASP A 210 -3.08 13.23 -11.11
CA ASP A 210 -4.30 13.03 -11.88
C ASP A 210 -5.02 11.70 -11.57
N CYS A 211 -4.44 10.79 -10.77
CA CYS A 211 -5.13 9.59 -10.28
C CYS A 211 -6.33 9.93 -9.38
N ASP A 212 -7.27 9.01 -9.24
CA ASP A 212 -8.45 9.18 -8.38
C ASP A 212 -8.04 9.27 -6.89
N GLY A 213 -6.94 8.66 -6.51
CA GLY A 213 -6.38 8.74 -5.18
C GLY A 213 -4.85 8.73 -5.15
N GLN A 214 -4.30 8.82 -3.94
CA GLN A 214 -2.86 8.74 -3.68
C GLN A 214 -2.60 7.85 -2.47
N ILE A 215 -1.55 7.04 -2.54
CA ILE A 215 -1.05 6.27 -1.39
C ILE A 215 0.40 6.68 -1.09
N LEU A 216 0.75 6.72 0.18
CA LEU A 216 2.13 6.86 0.64
C LEU A 216 2.45 5.86 1.75
N VAL A 217 3.72 5.51 1.85
CA VAL A 217 4.29 4.84 3.01
C VAL A 217 4.29 5.84 4.17
N THR A 218 3.56 5.55 5.23
CA THR A 218 3.38 6.50 6.35
C THR A 218 4.70 6.94 6.99
N PRO A 219 5.68 6.05 7.25
CA PRO A 219 7.03 6.47 7.69
C PRO A 219 7.68 7.53 6.80
N ASP A 220 7.48 7.50 5.49
CA ASP A 220 8.01 8.51 4.58
C ASP A 220 7.26 9.85 4.75
N LEU A 221 5.93 9.80 4.84
CA LEU A 221 5.07 10.97 5.02
C LEU A 221 5.41 11.75 6.30
N ILE A 222 5.68 11.03 7.40
CA ILE A 222 5.95 11.62 8.71
C ILE A 222 7.45 11.79 9.01
N GLY A 223 8.33 11.49 8.06
CA GLY A 223 9.79 11.60 8.25
C GLY A 223 10.33 10.70 9.36
N MET A 224 9.73 9.52 9.53
CA MET A 224 10.15 8.52 10.53
C MET A 224 11.33 7.68 10.04
N PHE A 225 11.50 7.55 8.72
CA PHE A 225 12.56 6.78 8.08
C PHE A 225 13.56 7.72 7.38
N PRO A 226 14.51 8.35 8.10
CA PRO A 226 15.36 9.40 7.55
C PRO A 226 16.53 8.88 6.70
N TRP A 227 16.75 7.56 6.63
CA TRP A 227 17.85 6.95 5.88
C TRP A 227 17.59 6.85 4.39
N PHE A 228 16.31 6.89 4.00
CA PHE A 228 15.91 6.95 2.60
C PHE A 228 14.54 7.65 2.49
N THR A 229 14.39 8.57 1.56
CA THR A 229 13.11 9.21 1.23
C THR A 229 12.95 9.21 -0.28
N PRO A 230 11.86 8.62 -0.82
CA PRO A 230 11.59 8.65 -2.26
C PRO A 230 11.51 10.10 -2.78
N ARG A 231 12.01 10.34 -3.99
CA ARG A 231 12.10 11.72 -4.58
C ARG A 231 10.74 12.41 -4.72
N PHE A 232 9.66 11.64 -4.84
CA PHE A 232 8.29 12.16 -4.97
C PHE A 232 7.63 12.44 -3.62
N VAL A 233 8.24 12.06 -2.51
CA VAL A 233 7.71 12.31 -1.16
C VAL A 233 8.30 13.60 -0.59
N LYS A 234 7.43 14.44 -0.05
CA LYS A 234 7.79 15.58 0.79
C LYS A 234 7.23 15.34 2.18
N PRO A 235 8.06 14.96 3.16
CA PRO A 235 7.61 14.73 4.52
C PRO A 235 6.83 15.94 5.06
N LYS A 236 5.75 15.66 5.79
CA LYS A 236 4.92 16.72 6.42
C LYS A 236 5.41 17.09 7.82
N VAL A 237 6.18 16.21 8.43
CA VAL A 237 6.82 16.36 9.73
C VAL A 237 8.09 15.52 9.74
N TYR A 238 8.98 15.74 10.70
CA TYR A 238 10.27 15.03 10.81
C TYR A 238 10.33 14.27 12.15
N CYS A 239 9.46 13.27 12.32
CA CYS A 239 9.32 12.51 13.56
C CYS A 239 10.63 11.90 14.06
N ALA A 240 11.53 11.45 13.17
CA ALA A 240 12.84 10.93 13.58
C ALA A 240 13.70 11.95 14.32
N ALA A 241 13.61 13.24 13.97
CA ALA A 241 14.31 14.31 14.67
C ALA A 241 13.71 14.58 16.05
N GLU A 242 12.38 14.62 16.14
CA GLU A 242 11.66 14.81 17.40
C GLU A 242 11.92 13.66 18.37
N ILE A 243 11.92 12.41 17.89
CA ILE A 243 12.24 11.24 18.69
C ILE A 243 13.66 11.33 19.25
N LYS A 244 14.65 11.69 18.40
CA LYS A 244 16.05 11.85 18.85
C LYS A 244 16.16 12.96 19.92
N SER A 245 15.44 14.06 19.74
CA SER A 245 15.41 15.17 20.70
C SER A 245 14.82 14.74 22.06
N ALA A 246 13.66 14.06 22.03
CA ALA A 246 13.03 13.55 23.24
C ALA A 246 13.89 12.52 23.98
N VAL A 247 14.53 11.61 23.23
CA VAL A 247 15.45 10.61 23.83
C VAL A 247 16.68 11.29 24.43
N ALA A 248 17.25 12.32 23.78
CA ALA A 248 18.39 13.08 24.33
C ALA A 248 17.98 13.83 25.61
N ALA A 249 16.82 14.45 25.64
CA ALA A 249 16.30 15.13 26.84
C ALA A 249 16.10 14.14 28.00
N TRP A 250 15.50 13.00 27.73
CA TRP A 250 15.34 11.93 28.74
C TRP A 250 16.68 11.42 29.28
N LYS A 251 17.62 11.11 28.38
CA LYS A 251 18.98 10.69 28.76
C LYS A 251 19.65 11.71 29.68
N ASN A 252 19.60 12.98 29.30
CA ASN A 252 20.22 14.06 30.10
C ASN A 252 19.55 14.20 31.47
N PHE A 253 18.22 14.09 31.52
CA PHE A 253 17.48 14.09 32.79
C PHE A 253 17.95 12.97 33.73
N VAL A 254 18.00 11.73 33.23
CA VAL A 254 18.43 10.56 34.05
C VAL A 254 19.89 10.67 34.50
N GLN A 255 20.77 11.27 33.69
CA GLN A 255 22.20 11.42 34.01
C GLN A 255 22.50 12.65 34.89
N SER A 256 21.53 13.54 35.13
CA SER A 256 21.73 14.70 36.00
C SER A 256 21.69 14.33 37.47
N PRO A 257 22.49 14.97 38.35
CA PRO A 257 22.42 14.76 39.80
C PRO A 257 20.98 15.11 40.29
N GLY A 258 20.28 14.14 40.86
CA GLY A 258 18.88 14.30 41.29
C GLY A 258 17.80 13.93 40.27
N GLY A 259 18.16 13.41 39.11
CA GLY A 259 17.23 13.02 38.04
C GLY A 259 16.55 11.66 38.22
N ALA A 260 16.30 11.23 39.43
CA ALA A 260 15.44 10.07 39.69
C ALA A 260 13.98 10.55 39.87
N GLN A 261 13.05 9.94 39.16
CA GLN A 261 11.59 10.09 39.41
C GLN A 261 11.21 9.42 40.72
#